data_50bc094896be3d82a077eb86b032ec40
#
_entry.id   50bc094896be3d82a077eb86b032ec40
#
_cell.length_a   1.000
_cell.length_b   1.000
_cell.length_c   1.000
_cell.angle_alpha   90.00
_cell.angle_beta   90.00
_cell.angle_gamma   90.00
#
_symmetry.space_group_name_H-M   'P 1'
#
loop_
_entity.id
_entity.type
_entity.pdbx_description
1 polymer ?
#
loop_
_entity_poly.entity_id
_entity_poly.type
_entity_poly.pdbx_seq_one_letter_code
_entity_poly.pdbx_strand_id
1 'polypeptide(L)'
;RKKGEETIRFLNETGNRGIVLAGRPYHIDPEVNHGIPELITSYNIAVLTEDSISHLNPVERPLNVMDQWMYHSRLYAAANYVKTVDNLDLIQLNSFGCGLDAVTTDQVAEILTNSDKIYTSLKIDEVNNLGAARIRIRSLLAAIRVREQHKIERTIHPASIEKVPFTKEMRKTHTILCPQMSPIHFELLEPAFRASGYHMEVLPNDNKQAVDVGLKYVNNDACYPSLIVVGQIMDAILSGKYDTDRLAIVITQTGGGCRASNYIGFIRRALKKAGYAHIPVISVNLSGLEANPGFKLTPMLAIRGLYAAVFGDI
;
A
#
# COMPACT_ATOMS: atom_id res chain seq x y z
N ARG A 1 -19.53 -1.56 19.36
CA ARG A 1 -20.07 -2.62 18.47
C ARG A 1 -21.60 -2.58 18.47
N LYS A 2 -22.27 -2.83 19.61
CA LYS A 2 -23.74 -2.83 19.70
C LYS A 2 -24.39 -1.58 19.10
N LYS A 3 -23.87 -0.39 19.41
CA LYS A 3 -24.33 0.86 18.81
C LYS A 3 -24.11 0.94 17.30
N GLY A 4 -22.98 0.43 16.80
CA GLY A 4 -22.73 0.33 15.37
C GLY A 4 -23.77 -0.54 14.65
N GLU A 5 -24.06 -1.71 15.20
CA GLU A 5 -25.08 -2.62 14.66
C GLU A 5 -26.50 -2.02 14.72
N GLU A 6 -26.84 -1.32 15.81
CA GLU A 6 -28.08 -0.59 15.92
C GLU A 6 -28.21 0.51 14.85
N THR A 7 -27.13 1.26 14.63
CA THR A 7 -27.08 2.31 13.60
C THR A 7 -27.22 1.72 12.20
N ILE A 8 -26.54 0.61 11.89
CA ILE A 8 -26.66 -0.06 10.59
C ILE A 8 -28.10 -0.54 10.36
N ARG A 9 -28.75 -1.12 11.36
CA ARG A 9 -30.16 -1.49 11.25
C ARG A 9 -31.03 -0.28 10.94
N PHE A 10 -30.87 0.81 11.69
CA PHE A 10 -31.59 2.06 11.45
C PHE A 10 -31.39 2.57 10.02
N LEU A 11 -30.14 2.56 9.51
CA LEU A 11 -29.83 2.99 8.14
C LEU A 11 -30.52 2.10 7.09
N ASN A 12 -30.57 0.80 7.31
CA ASN A 12 -31.24 -0.14 6.41
C ASN A 12 -32.76 0.00 6.42
N GLU A 13 -33.36 0.24 7.59
CA GLU A 13 -34.81 0.43 7.76
C GLU A 13 -35.31 1.76 7.19
N THR A 14 -34.48 2.82 7.31
CA THR A 14 -34.89 4.17 6.91
C THR A 14 -34.41 4.56 5.51
N GLY A 15 -33.52 3.80 4.92
CA GLY A 15 -32.85 4.16 3.67
C GLY A 15 -31.88 5.34 3.79
N ASN A 16 -31.59 5.78 5.02
CA ASN A 16 -30.64 6.86 5.26
C ASN A 16 -29.20 6.40 4.98
N ARG A 17 -28.32 7.38 4.77
CA ARG A 17 -26.90 7.14 4.49
C ARG A 17 -26.04 7.30 5.75
N GLY A 18 -25.01 6.48 5.84
CA GLY A 18 -23.97 6.58 6.85
C GLY A 18 -22.58 6.73 6.27
N ILE A 19 -21.69 7.30 7.06
CA ILE A 19 -20.26 7.37 6.78
C ILE A 19 -19.50 6.70 7.92
N VAL A 20 -18.64 5.77 7.56
CA VAL A 20 -17.65 5.20 8.48
C VAL A 20 -16.44 6.13 8.50
N LEU A 21 -16.21 6.75 9.64
CA LEU A 21 -15.04 7.56 9.88
C LEU A 21 -13.92 6.65 10.39
N ALA A 22 -13.01 6.30 9.51
CA ALA A 22 -11.96 5.33 9.73
C ALA A 22 -10.62 6.03 10.00
N GLY A 23 -9.81 5.50 10.90
CA GLY A 23 -8.52 6.08 11.21
C GLY A 23 -7.83 5.36 12.36
N ARG A 24 -6.86 6.01 12.96
CA ARG A 24 -6.25 5.51 14.19
C ARG A 24 -7.16 5.76 15.38
N PRO A 25 -7.02 4.99 16.49
CA PRO A 25 -7.89 5.15 17.67
C PRO A 25 -7.99 6.57 18.22
N TYR A 26 -6.92 7.37 18.12
CA TYR A 26 -6.92 8.74 18.60
C TYR A 26 -7.66 9.73 17.68
N HIS A 27 -7.99 9.34 16.44
CA HIS A 27 -8.77 10.20 15.54
C HIS A 27 -10.23 10.38 15.96
N ILE A 28 -10.73 9.58 16.93
CA ILE A 28 -12.06 9.79 17.50
C ILE A 28 -12.08 10.86 18.59
N ASP A 29 -10.91 11.31 19.06
CA ASP A 29 -10.82 12.39 20.04
C ASP A 29 -11.26 13.71 19.39
N PRO A 30 -12.20 14.47 20.00
CA PRO A 30 -12.73 15.72 19.46
C PRO A 30 -11.64 16.79 19.22
N GLU A 31 -10.62 16.86 20.06
CA GLU A 31 -9.52 17.80 19.88
C GLU A 31 -8.65 17.45 18.68
N VAL A 32 -8.55 16.16 18.33
CA VAL A 32 -7.77 15.68 17.20
C VAL A 32 -8.56 15.78 15.89
N ASN A 33 -9.86 15.45 15.91
CA ASN A 33 -10.68 15.44 14.70
C ASN A 33 -11.31 16.79 14.35
N HIS A 34 -11.15 17.79 15.22
CA HIS A 34 -11.58 19.18 15.01
C HIS A 34 -13.05 19.35 14.63
N GLY A 35 -13.95 18.42 15.04
CA GLY A 35 -15.38 18.48 14.73
C GLY A 35 -15.75 17.94 13.36
N ILE A 36 -14.95 17.07 12.76
CA ILE A 36 -15.30 16.38 11.49
C ILE A 36 -16.57 15.52 11.65
N PRO A 37 -16.79 14.75 12.74
CA PRO A 37 -18.03 14.02 12.94
C PRO A 37 -19.26 14.94 12.95
N GLU A 38 -19.19 16.07 13.63
CA GLU A 38 -20.28 17.07 13.70
C GLU A 38 -20.53 17.70 12.33
N LEU A 39 -19.48 17.94 11.57
CA LEU A 39 -19.61 18.43 10.19
C LEU A 39 -20.35 17.41 9.31
N ILE A 40 -20.05 16.12 9.42
CA ILE A 40 -20.71 15.07 8.64
C ILE A 40 -22.19 14.95 9.07
N THR A 41 -22.47 14.95 10.36
CA THR A 41 -23.86 14.87 10.87
C THR A 41 -24.69 16.08 10.50
N SER A 42 -24.07 17.26 10.30
CA SER A 42 -24.77 18.45 9.81
C SER A 42 -25.36 18.29 8.39
N TYR A 43 -24.95 17.28 7.65
CA TYR A 43 -25.53 16.89 6.36
C TYR A 43 -26.59 15.80 6.45
N ASN A 44 -27.13 15.51 7.63
CA ASN A 44 -28.08 14.41 7.90
C ASN A 44 -27.51 13.02 7.58
N ILE A 45 -26.24 12.81 7.83
CA ILE A 45 -25.55 11.55 7.62
C ILE A 45 -25.11 10.99 8.96
N ALA A 46 -25.41 9.71 9.20
CA ALA A 46 -24.94 9.04 10.41
C ALA A 46 -23.42 8.80 10.34
N VAL A 47 -22.75 8.94 11.47
CA VAL A 47 -21.31 8.67 11.59
C VAL A 47 -21.10 7.41 12.41
N LEU A 48 -20.30 6.48 11.88
CA LEU A 48 -19.84 5.28 12.57
C LEU A 48 -18.32 5.31 12.62
N THR A 49 -17.73 4.62 13.58
CA THR A 49 -16.27 4.39 13.63
C THR A 49 -15.92 3.00 13.08
N GLU A 50 -14.70 2.80 12.60
CA GLU A 50 -14.27 1.52 12.04
C GLU A 50 -14.36 0.38 13.06
N ASP A 51 -14.07 0.62 14.33
CA ASP A 51 -14.13 -0.39 15.40
C ASP A 51 -15.56 -0.81 15.75
N SER A 52 -16.54 0.03 15.43
CA SER A 52 -17.95 -0.27 15.65
C SER A 52 -18.51 -1.31 14.67
N ILE A 53 -17.87 -1.48 13.50
CA ILE A 53 -18.34 -2.33 12.39
C ILE A 53 -17.33 -3.37 11.91
N SER A 54 -16.05 -3.23 12.22
CA SER A 54 -14.99 -4.10 11.71
C SER A 54 -15.15 -5.60 12.03
N HIS A 55 -15.97 -5.95 13.01
CA HIS A 55 -16.31 -7.32 13.35
C HIS A 55 -17.37 -7.95 12.45
N LEU A 56 -18.05 -7.15 11.61
CA LEU A 56 -19.13 -7.61 10.74
C LEU A 56 -18.65 -8.28 9.45
N ASN A 57 -17.41 -8.03 9.08
CA ASN A 57 -16.78 -8.70 7.93
C ASN A 57 -15.30 -8.95 8.20
N PRO A 58 -14.77 -10.14 7.87
CA PRO A 58 -13.35 -10.43 8.01
C PRO A 58 -12.51 -9.63 7.02
N VAL A 59 -11.21 -9.56 7.28
CA VAL A 59 -10.25 -9.04 6.31
C VAL A 59 -10.14 -10.02 5.15
N GLU A 60 -10.53 -9.59 3.95
CA GLU A 60 -10.33 -10.38 2.74
C GLU A 60 -8.86 -10.44 2.35
N ARG A 61 -8.43 -11.59 1.90
CA ARG A 61 -7.06 -11.84 1.45
C ARG A 61 -7.05 -12.30 -0.01
N PRO A 62 -5.99 -12.04 -0.74
CA PRO A 62 -4.71 -11.45 -0.33
C PRO A 62 -4.75 -9.93 -0.18
N LEU A 63 -3.90 -9.39 0.71
CA LEU A 63 -3.62 -7.95 0.80
C LEU A 63 -2.30 -7.63 0.12
N ASN A 64 -2.19 -6.46 -0.50
CA ASN A 64 -0.93 -5.96 -1.09
C ASN A 64 0.07 -5.50 -0.03
N VAL A 65 -0.36 -5.43 1.22
CA VAL A 65 0.41 -4.99 2.37
C VAL A 65 0.59 -6.11 3.38
N MET A 66 1.60 -5.99 4.22
CA MET A 66 1.77 -6.88 5.36
C MET A 66 0.75 -6.51 6.44
N ASP A 67 -0.13 -7.46 6.78
CA ASP A 67 -1.15 -7.29 7.81
C ASP A 67 -0.58 -7.66 9.18
N GLN A 68 0.09 -6.69 9.82
CA GLN A 68 0.85 -6.89 11.05
C GLN A 68 0.29 -6.11 12.24
N TRP A 69 -0.59 -5.14 11.98
CA TRP A 69 -1.08 -4.27 13.04
C TRP A 69 -2.59 -4.35 13.14
N MET A 70 -3.08 -4.58 14.35
CA MET A 70 -4.50 -4.74 14.60
C MET A 70 -5.33 -3.53 14.16
N TYR A 71 -4.83 -2.31 14.32
CA TYR A 71 -5.55 -1.10 13.90
C TYR A 71 -5.76 -1.06 12.39
N HIS A 72 -4.74 -1.44 11.63
CA HIS A 72 -4.82 -1.48 10.17
C HIS A 72 -5.74 -2.61 9.70
N SER A 73 -5.67 -3.79 10.33
CA SER A 73 -6.58 -4.90 10.06
C SER A 73 -8.04 -4.49 10.28
N ARG A 74 -8.33 -3.70 11.31
CA ARG A 74 -9.69 -3.15 11.53
C ARG A 74 -10.13 -2.22 10.40
N LEU A 75 -9.24 -1.37 9.88
CA LEU A 75 -9.54 -0.50 8.76
C LEU A 75 -9.86 -1.32 7.49
N TYR A 76 -9.08 -2.37 7.23
CA TYR A 76 -9.34 -3.27 6.09
C TYR A 76 -10.66 -4.03 6.25
N ALA A 77 -10.96 -4.53 7.44
CA ALA A 77 -12.23 -5.20 7.74
C ALA A 77 -13.42 -4.24 7.58
N ALA A 78 -13.32 -3.02 8.09
CA ALA A 78 -14.34 -1.99 7.92
C ALA A 78 -14.55 -1.62 6.44
N ALA A 79 -13.47 -1.46 5.66
CA ALA A 79 -13.56 -1.21 4.23
C ALA A 79 -14.21 -2.38 3.48
N ASN A 80 -13.87 -3.63 3.85
CA ASN A 80 -14.51 -4.83 3.30
C ASN A 80 -15.99 -4.92 3.62
N TYR A 81 -16.41 -4.46 4.79
CA TYR A 81 -17.84 -4.36 5.11
C TYR A 81 -18.52 -3.25 4.29
N VAL A 82 -17.93 -2.05 4.26
CA VAL A 82 -18.50 -0.90 3.53
C VAL A 82 -18.67 -1.19 2.04
N LYS A 83 -17.77 -1.94 1.42
CA LYS A 83 -17.90 -2.30 0.00
C LYS A 83 -19.15 -3.12 -0.32
N THR A 84 -19.70 -3.86 0.65
CA THR A 84 -20.88 -4.71 0.48
C THR A 84 -22.19 -4.00 0.75
N VAL A 85 -22.16 -2.78 1.30
CA VAL A 85 -23.35 -2.03 1.75
C VAL A 85 -23.51 -0.75 0.91
N ASP A 86 -24.66 -0.58 0.27
CA ASP A 86 -24.87 0.52 -0.68
C ASP A 86 -24.97 1.90 -0.03
N ASN A 87 -25.69 1.99 1.08
CA ASN A 87 -25.94 3.24 1.80
C ASN A 87 -24.85 3.61 2.82
N LEU A 88 -23.69 2.94 2.77
CA LEU A 88 -22.56 3.18 3.66
C LEU A 88 -21.32 3.54 2.86
N ASP A 89 -20.66 4.63 3.20
CA ASP A 89 -19.41 5.08 2.60
C ASP A 89 -18.32 5.19 3.67
N LEU A 90 -17.05 5.32 3.26
CA LEU A 90 -15.94 5.43 4.19
C LEU A 90 -15.12 6.68 3.90
N ILE A 91 -14.84 7.44 4.95
CA ILE A 91 -13.87 8.52 4.97
C ILE A 91 -12.71 8.12 5.89
N GLN A 92 -11.51 8.12 5.36
CA GLN A 92 -10.33 7.81 6.16
C GLN A 92 -9.66 9.09 6.65
N LEU A 93 -9.51 9.19 7.97
CA LEU A 93 -8.70 10.23 8.61
C LEU A 93 -7.23 9.81 8.59
N ASN A 94 -6.38 10.73 8.21
CA ASN A 94 -4.95 10.52 8.10
C ASN A 94 -4.22 11.72 8.72
N SER A 95 -3.41 11.48 9.72
CA SER A 95 -2.54 12.49 10.32
C SER A 95 -1.10 12.15 10.04
N PHE A 96 -0.29 13.14 9.71
CA PHE A 96 1.14 13.04 9.40
C PHE A 96 1.47 12.17 8.17
N GLY A 97 2.48 12.58 7.41
CA GLY A 97 3.11 11.77 6.36
C GLY A 97 3.87 10.55 6.93
N CYS A 98 3.30 9.86 7.91
CA CYS A 98 3.90 8.66 8.46
C CYS A 98 3.64 7.47 7.54
N GLY A 99 4.69 6.80 7.13
CA GLY A 99 4.60 5.76 6.13
C GLY A 99 3.68 4.58 6.46
N LEU A 100 3.28 4.37 7.73
CA LEU A 100 2.28 3.36 8.07
C LEU A 100 0.89 3.77 7.58
N ASP A 101 0.52 5.05 7.73
CA ASP A 101 -0.75 5.54 7.25
C ASP A 101 -0.79 5.57 5.72
N ALA A 102 0.32 5.89 5.05
CA ALA A 102 0.42 5.79 3.60
C ALA A 102 0.18 4.37 3.08
N VAL A 103 0.73 3.36 3.76
CA VAL A 103 0.49 1.93 3.44
C VAL A 103 -0.98 1.58 3.62
N THR A 104 -1.58 2.05 4.71
CA THR A 104 -2.98 1.74 5.05
C THR A 104 -3.95 2.44 4.12
N THR A 105 -3.72 3.72 3.81
CA THR A 105 -4.58 4.48 2.88
C THR A 105 -4.59 3.86 1.50
N ASP A 106 -3.45 3.42 1.02
CA ASP A 106 -3.33 2.74 -0.27
C ASP A 106 -4.12 1.43 -0.31
N GLN A 107 -4.06 0.62 0.76
CA GLN A 107 -4.80 -0.65 0.81
C GLN A 107 -6.31 -0.44 0.95
N VAL A 108 -6.75 0.51 1.79
CA VAL A 108 -8.16 0.86 1.94
C VAL A 108 -8.73 1.44 0.63
N ALA A 109 -7.95 2.31 -0.02
CA ALA A 109 -8.33 2.85 -1.34
C ALA A 109 -8.53 1.73 -2.36
N GLU A 110 -7.63 0.75 -2.40
CA GLU A 110 -7.73 -0.39 -3.32
C GLU A 110 -8.97 -1.25 -3.03
N ILE A 111 -9.26 -1.58 -1.76
CA ILE A 111 -10.46 -2.34 -1.37
C ILE A 111 -11.73 -1.63 -1.87
N LEU A 112 -11.83 -0.33 -1.65
CA LEU A 112 -13.00 0.44 -2.01
C LEU A 112 -13.12 0.65 -3.52
N THR A 113 -12.05 1.02 -4.21
CA THR A 113 -12.08 1.27 -5.66
C THR A 113 -12.31 0.00 -6.47
N ASN A 114 -11.81 -1.16 -6.01
CA ASN A 114 -12.10 -2.46 -6.63
C ASN A 114 -13.58 -2.90 -6.49
N SER A 115 -14.38 -2.16 -5.74
CA SER A 115 -15.83 -2.35 -5.59
C SER A 115 -16.64 -1.14 -6.04
N ASP A 116 -16.03 -0.31 -6.86
CA ASP A 116 -16.60 0.94 -7.36
C ASP A 116 -17.11 1.91 -6.27
N LYS A 117 -16.63 1.77 -5.02
CA LYS A 117 -16.84 2.76 -3.97
C LYS A 117 -15.89 3.95 -4.15
N ILE A 118 -16.36 5.13 -3.71
CA ILE A 118 -15.53 6.33 -3.75
C ILE A 118 -14.65 6.36 -2.51
N TYR A 119 -13.34 6.29 -2.69
CA TYR A 119 -12.40 6.48 -1.60
C TYR A 119 -12.20 7.96 -1.29
N THR A 120 -12.34 8.33 -0.03
CA THR A 120 -12.11 9.70 0.46
C THR A 120 -11.19 9.69 1.65
N SER A 121 -10.09 10.45 1.56
CA SER A 121 -9.16 10.67 2.67
C SER A 121 -9.19 12.13 3.10
N LEU A 122 -9.22 12.37 4.41
CA LEU A 122 -9.07 13.67 5.02
C LEU A 122 -7.77 13.71 5.80
N LYS A 123 -6.91 14.68 5.49
CA LYS A 123 -5.72 14.96 6.29
C LYS A 123 -6.12 15.83 7.47
N ILE A 124 -5.71 15.39 8.66
CA ILE A 124 -5.81 16.16 9.89
C ILE A 124 -4.43 16.74 10.17
N ASP A 125 -4.37 18.01 10.39
CA ASP A 125 -3.16 18.73 10.81
C ASP A 125 -3.45 19.53 12.10
N GLU A 126 -2.49 20.29 12.56
CA GLU A 126 -2.61 21.10 13.77
C GLU A 126 -3.55 22.32 13.59
N VAL A 127 -3.98 22.59 12.36
CA VAL A 127 -4.81 23.75 12.04
C VAL A 127 -6.29 23.37 12.10
N ASN A 128 -7.03 23.96 13.03
CA ASN A 128 -8.48 23.82 13.21
C ASN A 128 -9.30 24.41 12.06
N ASN A 129 -8.99 24.08 10.82
CA ASN A 129 -9.69 24.59 9.64
C ASN A 129 -10.46 23.49 8.92
N LEU A 130 -11.77 23.44 9.17
CA LEU A 130 -12.67 22.51 8.49
C LEU A 130 -12.96 22.84 7.01
N GLY A 131 -12.39 23.89 6.44
CA GLY A 131 -12.66 24.31 5.06
C GLY A 131 -12.33 23.21 4.06
N ALA A 132 -11.14 22.64 4.14
CA ALA A 132 -10.72 21.55 3.25
C ALA A 132 -11.55 20.28 3.46
N ALA A 133 -11.85 19.91 4.72
CA ALA A 133 -12.70 18.78 5.06
C ALA A 133 -14.11 18.97 4.49
N ARG A 134 -14.70 20.16 4.65
CA ARG A 134 -16.02 20.52 4.11
C ARG A 134 -16.08 20.37 2.59
N ILE A 135 -15.08 20.86 1.86
CA ILE A 135 -15.02 20.72 0.41
C ILE A 135 -14.96 19.25 0.00
N ARG A 136 -14.11 18.46 0.62
CA ARG A 136 -13.96 17.04 0.30
C ARG A 136 -15.21 16.22 0.61
N ILE A 137 -15.84 16.45 1.76
CA ILE A 137 -17.10 15.79 2.13
C ILE A 137 -18.21 16.16 1.14
N ARG A 138 -18.35 17.44 0.80
CA ARG A 138 -19.36 17.88 -0.22
C ARG A 138 -19.09 17.28 -1.59
N SER A 139 -17.82 17.16 -1.98
CA SER A 139 -17.45 16.51 -3.25
C SER A 139 -17.80 15.02 -3.25
N LEU A 140 -17.55 14.32 -2.16
CA LEU A 140 -17.98 12.92 -1.98
C LEU A 140 -19.50 12.80 -2.13
N LEU A 141 -20.27 13.61 -1.40
CA LEU A 141 -21.73 13.58 -1.45
C LEU A 141 -22.28 13.93 -2.83
N ALA A 142 -21.67 14.88 -3.52
CA ALA A 142 -22.04 15.21 -4.90
C ALA A 142 -21.77 14.04 -5.85
N ALA A 143 -20.61 13.41 -5.75
CA ALA A 143 -20.25 12.26 -6.58
C ALA A 143 -21.18 11.05 -6.33
N ILE A 144 -21.56 10.80 -5.07
CA ILE A 144 -22.54 9.77 -4.72
C ILE A 144 -23.89 10.06 -5.39
N ARG A 145 -24.41 11.29 -5.28
CA ARG A 145 -25.67 11.68 -5.91
C ARG A 145 -25.65 11.50 -7.43
N VAL A 146 -24.55 11.87 -8.09
CA VAL A 146 -24.40 11.69 -9.54
C VAL A 146 -24.46 10.20 -9.90
N ARG A 147 -23.77 9.33 -9.13
CA ARG A 147 -23.83 7.88 -9.35
C ARG A 147 -25.24 7.30 -9.17
N GLU A 148 -25.97 7.74 -8.15
CA GLU A 148 -27.35 7.34 -7.92
C GLU A 148 -28.29 7.78 -9.04
N GLN A 149 -28.16 9.05 -9.50
CA GLN A 149 -28.93 9.58 -10.61
C GLN A 149 -28.72 8.82 -11.92
N HIS A 150 -27.47 8.43 -12.19
CA HIS A 150 -27.12 7.65 -13.37
C HIS A 150 -27.31 6.15 -13.21
N LYS A 151 -27.79 5.67 -12.03
CA LYS A 151 -27.98 4.25 -11.72
C LYS A 151 -26.73 3.40 -12.04
N ILE A 152 -25.56 3.92 -11.70
CA ILE A 152 -24.30 3.23 -11.96
C ILE A 152 -24.24 2.00 -11.06
N GLU A 153 -24.34 0.82 -11.67
CA GLU A 153 -24.18 -0.46 -10.95
C GLU A 153 -22.72 -0.62 -10.53
N ARG A 154 -22.54 -1.15 -9.33
CA ARG A 154 -21.21 -1.43 -8.78
C ARG A 154 -20.82 -2.88 -9.04
N THR A 155 -19.58 -3.06 -9.45
CA THR A 155 -18.99 -4.39 -9.60
C THR A 155 -18.03 -4.63 -8.46
N ILE A 156 -18.23 -5.71 -7.70
CA ILE A 156 -17.33 -6.09 -6.61
C ILE A 156 -16.31 -7.08 -7.18
N HIS A 157 -15.06 -6.65 -7.31
CA HIS A 157 -13.98 -7.53 -7.69
C HIS A 157 -13.34 -8.16 -6.44
N PRO A 158 -13.06 -9.47 -6.45
CA PRO A 158 -12.36 -10.12 -5.36
C PRO A 158 -10.94 -9.55 -5.21
N ALA A 159 -10.42 -9.58 -3.99
CA ALA A 159 -9.04 -9.24 -3.75
C ALA A 159 -8.12 -10.20 -4.52
N SER A 160 -7.28 -9.67 -5.38
CA SER A 160 -6.34 -10.46 -6.17
C SER A 160 -4.98 -9.78 -6.22
N ILE A 161 -3.92 -10.55 -6.02
CA ILE A 161 -2.55 -10.12 -6.25
C ILE A 161 -1.96 -11.02 -7.31
N GLU A 162 -1.68 -10.44 -8.46
CA GLU A 162 -0.91 -11.11 -9.49
C GLU A 162 0.56 -11.09 -9.08
N LYS A 163 1.10 -12.27 -8.74
CA LYS A 163 2.51 -12.47 -8.44
C LYS A 163 3.14 -13.25 -9.58
N VAL A 164 4.08 -12.63 -10.26
CA VAL A 164 4.88 -13.31 -11.26
C VAL A 164 6.04 -14.02 -10.56
N PRO A 165 6.11 -15.35 -10.59
CA PRO A 165 7.18 -16.09 -9.93
C PRO A 165 8.48 -15.96 -10.73
N PHE A 166 9.60 -15.76 -10.03
CA PHE A 166 10.92 -15.89 -10.64
C PHE A 166 11.29 -17.36 -10.79
N THR A 167 11.39 -17.85 -12.02
CA THR A 167 11.59 -19.28 -12.32
C THR A 167 13.08 -19.66 -12.39
N LYS A 168 13.35 -20.98 -12.47
CA LYS A 168 14.72 -21.49 -12.64
C LYS A 168 15.33 -21.12 -14.00
N GLU A 169 14.51 -21.01 -15.01
CA GLU A 169 14.90 -20.59 -16.37
C GLU A 169 15.29 -19.12 -16.38
N MET A 170 14.50 -18.27 -15.72
CA MET A 170 14.76 -16.83 -15.57
C MET A 170 16.11 -16.56 -14.89
N ARG A 171 16.52 -17.41 -13.95
CA ARG A 171 17.83 -17.27 -13.29
C ARG A 171 19.00 -17.22 -14.27
N LYS A 172 18.88 -17.89 -15.42
CA LYS A 172 19.97 -17.96 -16.44
C LYS A 172 19.92 -16.82 -17.44
N THR A 173 18.77 -16.20 -17.61
CA THR A 173 18.48 -15.28 -18.72
C THR A 173 18.13 -13.87 -18.29
N HIS A 174 17.69 -13.68 -17.05
CA HIS A 174 17.22 -12.38 -16.56
C HIS A 174 18.30 -11.63 -15.78
N THR A 175 18.33 -10.34 -16.00
CA THR A 175 19.07 -9.41 -15.13
C THR A 175 18.22 -9.07 -13.92
N ILE A 176 18.78 -9.17 -12.73
CA ILE A 176 18.09 -8.87 -11.48
C ILE A 176 18.54 -7.48 -11.03
N LEU A 177 17.65 -6.51 -11.08
CA LEU A 177 17.91 -5.15 -10.60
C LEU A 177 17.74 -5.11 -9.09
N CYS A 178 18.72 -4.54 -8.42
CA CYS A 178 18.74 -4.33 -6.99
C CYS A 178 18.82 -2.83 -6.68
N PRO A 179 17.87 -2.22 -5.97
CA PRO A 179 18.00 -0.82 -5.61
C PRO A 179 19.16 -0.61 -4.64
N GLN A 180 19.90 0.46 -4.81
CA GLN A 180 20.99 0.84 -3.91
C GLN A 180 20.42 1.40 -2.60
N MET A 181 20.63 0.70 -1.50
CA MET A 181 20.17 1.13 -0.16
C MET A 181 21.34 1.45 0.78
N SER A 182 22.55 0.96 0.48
CA SER A 182 23.76 1.23 1.25
C SER A 182 24.97 1.02 0.32
N PRO A 183 25.59 2.08 -0.19
CA PRO A 183 26.66 1.97 -1.19
C PRO A 183 27.77 1.00 -0.78
N ILE A 184 28.28 1.14 0.43
CA ILE A 184 29.37 0.33 0.96
C ILE A 184 29.06 -1.17 0.93
N HIS A 185 27.86 -1.56 1.38
CA HIS A 185 27.46 -2.98 1.45
C HIS A 185 27.04 -3.53 0.10
N PHE A 186 26.33 -2.75 -0.72
CA PHE A 186 25.72 -3.22 -1.96
C PHE A 186 26.76 -3.43 -3.07
N GLU A 187 27.87 -2.67 -3.05
CA GLU A 187 29.03 -2.91 -3.93
C GLU A 187 29.66 -4.29 -3.70
N LEU A 188 29.62 -4.79 -2.45
CA LEU A 188 30.11 -6.13 -2.11
C LEU A 188 29.05 -7.22 -2.34
N LEU A 189 27.77 -6.88 -2.22
CA LEU A 189 26.68 -7.83 -2.45
C LEU A 189 26.54 -8.22 -3.93
N GLU A 190 26.73 -7.30 -4.86
CA GLU A 190 26.64 -7.58 -6.30
C GLU A 190 27.57 -8.74 -6.73
N PRO A 191 28.89 -8.70 -6.46
CA PRO A 191 29.77 -9.81 -6.80
C PRO A 191 29.46 -11.09 -6.03
N ALA A 192 28.93 -11.01 -4.78
CA ALA A 192 28.51 -12.17 -4.03
C ALA A 192 27.35 -12.93 -4.71
N PHE A 193 26.37 -12.20 -5.24
CA PHE A 193 25.26 -12.76 -6.01
C PHE A 193 25.73 -13.31 -7.36
N ARG A 194 26.57 -12.58 -8.07
CA ARG A 194 27.14 -13.01 -9.36
C ARG A 194 27.95 -14.31 -9.22
N ALA A 195 28.78 -14.40 -8.17
CA ALA A 195 29.51 -15.62 -7.84
C ALA A 195 28.61 -16.81 -7.40
N SER A 196 27.36 -16.52 -7.09
CA SER A 196 26.35 -17.53 -6.76
C SER A 196 25.44 -17.88 -7.96
N GLY A 197 25.76 -17.38 -9.15
CA GLY A 197 25.07 -17.69 -10.42
C GLY A 197 23.79 -16.88 -10.65
N TYR A 198 23.74 -15.63 -10.15
CA TYR A 198 22.69 -14.66 -10.44
C TYR A 198 23.27 -13.48 -11.21
N HIS A 199 22.62 -13.02 -12.25
CA HIS A 199 22.98 -11.79 -12.97
C HIS A 199 22.38 -10.59 -12.25
N MET A 200 22.95 -10.22 -11.09
CA MET A 200 22.50 -9.07 -10.32
C MET A 200 23.25 -7.81 -10.73
N GLU A 201 22.53 -6.71 -10.78
CA GLU A 201 23.04 -5.36 -11.00
C GLU A 201 22.47 -4.43 -9.94
N VAL A 202 23.34 -3.76 -9.18
CA VAL A 202 22.97 -2.76 -8.19
C VAL A 202 22.81 -1.43 -8.91
N LEU A 203 21.63 -0.82 -8.76
CA LEU A 203 21.31 0.45 -9.41
C LEU A 203 22.07 1.61 -8.76
N PRO A 204 22.51 2.62 -9.55
CA PRO A 204 23.13 3.80 -8.99
C PRO A 204 22.14 4.62 -8.16
N ASN A 205 22.63 5.31 -7.12
CA ASN A 205 21.84 6.19 -6.26
C ASN A 205 22.43 7.61 -6.25
N ASP A 206 22.64 8.16 -7.42
CA ASP A 206 23.43 9.37 -7.63
C ASP A 206 22.64 10.54 -8.24
N ASN A 207 21.36 10.36 -8.55
CA ASN A 207 20.62 11.40 -9.24
C ASN A 207 19.23 11.69 -8.61
N LYS A 208 18.80 12.95 -8.77
CA LYS A 208 17.49 13.42 -8.34
C LYS A 208 16.35 12.78 -9.14
N GLN A 209 16.60 12.27 -10.32
CA GLN A 209 15.58 11.72 -11.22
C GLN A 209 14.85 10.54 -10.60
N ALA A 210 15.56 9.70 -9.85
CA ALA A 210 14.94 8.61 -9.10
C ALA A 210 13.85 9.10 -8.13
N VAL A 211 14.08 10.23 -7.46
CA VAL A 211 13.07 10.84 -6.57
C VAL A 211 11.86 11.33 -7.38
N ASP A 212 12.13 12.05 -8.47
CA ASP A 212 11.07 12.62 -9.32
C ASP A 212 10.22 11.52 -9.98
N VAL A 213 10.83 10.40 -10.35
CA VAL A 213 10.13 9.20 -10.85
C VAL A 213 9.37 8.53 -9.72
N GLY A 214 9.98 8.34 -8.55
CA GLY A 214 9.33 7.74 -7.38
C GLY A 214 8.05 8.46 -6.97
N LEU A 215 8.04 9.78 -7.01
CA LEU A 215 6.85 10.61 -6.72
C LEU A 215 5.66 10.36 -7.66
N LYS A 216 5.89 9.83 -8.85
CA LYS A 216 4.80 9.49 -9.80
C LYS A 216 4.11 8.16 -9.46
N TYR A 217 4.81 7.25 -8.77
CA TYR A 217 4.36 5.88 -8.57
C TYR A 217 4.07 5.53 -7.12
N VAL A 218 4.66 6.22 -6.16
CA VAL A 218 4.49 5.99 -4.73
C VAL A 218 3.63 7.10 -4.12
N ASN A 219 2.85 6.74 -3.11
CA ASN A 219 2.08 7.70 -2.33
C ASN A 219 3.05 8.70 -1.65
N ASN A 220 2.78 10.00 -1.82
CA ASN A 220 3.63 11.08 -1.31
C ASN A 220 3.73 11.10 0.23
N ASP A 221 2.81 10.47 0.92
CA ASP A 221 2.84 10.32 2.38
C ASP A 221 3.73 9.13 2.83
N ALA A 222 4.25 8.33 1.89
CA ALA A 222 5.22 7.28 2.18
C ALA A 222 6.58 7.88 2.60
N CYS A 223 7.40 7.07 3.26
CA CYS A 223 8.72 7.52 3.68
C CYS A 223 9.64 7.80 2.49
N TYR A 224 10.51 8.80 2.63
CA TYR A 224 11.44 9.19 1.58
C TYR A 224 12.28 8.03 1.02
N PRO A 225 12.83 7.10 1.84
CA PRO A 225 13.51 5.93 1.31
C PRO A 225 12.67 5.06 0.36
N SER A 226 11.36 4.96 0.56
CA SER A 226 10.50 4.21 -0.36
C SER A 226 10.36 4.88 -1.72
N LEU A 227 10.36 6.22 -1.75
CA LEU A 227 10.37 7.00 -3.00
C LEU A 227 11.65 6.75 -3.79
N ILE A 228 12.80 6.75 -3.10
CA ILE A 228 14.10 6.50 -3.73
C ILE A 228 14.17 5.07 -4.26
N VAL A 229 13.83 4.07 -3.44
CA VAL A 229 13.91 2.65 -3.83
C VAL A 229 13.03 2.34 -5.03
N VAL A 230 11.78 2.75 -5.00
CA VAL A 230 10.87 2.54 -6.15
C VAL A 230 11.29 3.38 -7.34
N GLY A 231 11.73 4.61 -7.09
CA GLY A 231 12.18 5.53 -8.13
C GLY A 231 13.39 5.02 -8.89
N GLN A 232 14.41 4.49 -8.23
CA GLN A 232 15.58 3.87 -8.88
C GLN A 232 15.17 2.74 -9.83
N ILE A 233 14.30 1.86 -9.34
CA ILE A 233 13.79 0.73 -10.12
C ILE A 233 13.02 1.21 -11.34
N MET A 234 12.09 2.13 -11.13
CA MET A 234 11.23 2.64 -12.22
C MET A 234 12.02 3.48 -13.21
N ASP A 235 12.98 4.29 -12.76
CA ASP A 235 13.88 5.06 -13.63
C ASP A 235 14.72 4.14 -14.51
N ALA A 236 15.30 3.08 -13.94
CA ALA A 236 16.03 2.07 -14.69
C ALA A 236 15.17 1.39 -15.76
N ILE A 237 13.96 0.96 -15.42
CA ILE A 237 13.02 0.32 -16.36
C ILE A 237 12.63 1.29 -17.49
N LEU A 238 12.30 2.53 -17.14
CA LEU A 238 11.86 3.53 -18.10
C LEU A 238 12.99 4.12 -18.94
N SER A 239 14.25 3.92 -18.57
CA SER A 239 15.41 4.43 -19.29
C SER A 239 15.61 3.80 -20.68
N GLY A 240 14.99 2.65 -20.95
CA GLY A 240 15.19 1.87 -22.17
C GLY A 240 16.54 1.12 -22.26
N LYS A 241 17.33 1.14 -21.19
CA LYS A 241 18.65 0.44 -21.15
C LYS A 241 18.51 -1.08 -21.02
N TYR A 242 17.37 -1.55 -20.52
CA TYR A 242 17.16 -2.95 -20.18
C TYR A 242 16.07 -3.56 -21.04
N ASP A 243 16.26 -4.82 -21.41
CA ASP A 243 15.21 -5.65 -22.01
C ASP A 243 14.19 -6.02 -20.91
N THR A 244 13.03 -5.37 -20.90
CA THR A 244 12.01 -5.53 -19.87
C THR A 244 11.43 -6.94 -19.80
N ASP A 245 11.52 -7.73 -20.87
CA ASP A 245 11.08 -9.13 -20.89
C ASP A 245 12.12 -10.06 -20.22
N ARG A 246 13.31 -9.56 -19.94
CA ARG A 246 14.41 -10.29 -19.28
C ARG A 246 14.88 -9.59 -18.01
N LEU A 247 13.97 -8.93 -17.32
CA LEU A 247 14.24 -8.30 -16.03
C LEU A 247 13.57 -9.03 -14.89
N ALA A 248 14.19 -8.94 -13.73
CA ALA A 248 13.61 -9.23 -12.42
C ALA A 248 14.09 -8.17 -11.43
N ILE A 249 13.38 -8.02 -10.34
CA ILE A 249 13.72 -7.09 -9.27
C ILE A 249 13.96 -7.88 -8.00
N VAL A 250 14.94 -7.50 -7.19
CA VAL A 250 15.16 -8.07 -5.87
C VAL A 250 15.06 -6.99 -4.80
N ILE A 251 14.35 -7.30 -3.72
CA ILE A 251 14.23 -6.44 -2.54
C ILE A 251 14.24 -7.30 -1.27
N THR A 252 14.82 -6.80 -0.20
CA THR A 252 14.74 -7.43 1.12
C THR A 252 13.38 -7.16 1.74
N GLN A 253 12.83 -8.16 2.42
CA GLN A 253 11.57 -8.04 3.14
C GLN A 253 11.73 -8.65 4.53
N THR A 254 11.79 -7.81 5.55
CA THR A 254 12.06 -8.27 6.92
C THR A 254 10.88 -8.98 7.56
N GLY A 255 9.65 -8.67 7.14
CA GLY A 255 8.42 -9.16 7.78
C GLY A 255 8.12 -8.51 9.14
N GLY A 256 8.95 -7.58 9.59
CA GLY A 256 8.76 -6.84 10.84
C GLY A 256 7.79 -5.65 10.70
N GLY A 257 7.53 -4.97 11.82
CA GLY A 257 6.64 -3.80 11.90
C GLY A 257 7.14 -2.54 11.17
N CYS A 258 8.14 -2.63 10.33
CA CYS A 258 8.68 -1.54 9.55
C CYS A 258 7.96 -1.40 8.21
N ARG A 259 7.80 -0.17 7.73
CA ARG A 259 7.30 0.16 6.38
C ARG A 259 8.08 -0.53 5.26
N ALA A 260 9.37 -0.75 5.45
CA ALA A 260 10.23 -1.45 4.49
C ALA A 260 9.72 -2.84 4.13
N SER A 261 8.99 -3.51 5.02
CA SER A 261 8.31 -4.78 4.72
C SER A 261 7.26 -4.64 3.61
N ASN A 262 6.80 -3.42 3.33
CA ASN A 262 5.79 -3.12 2.30
C ASN A 262 6.37 -2.57 1.00
N TYR A 263 7.69 -2.35 0.88
CA TYR A 263 8.30 -1.85 -0.34
C TYR A 263 8.03 -2.75 -1.54
N ILE A 264 7.97 -4.06 -1.34
CA ILE A 264 7.62 -5.00 -2.39
C ILE A 264 6.21 -4.74 -2.97
N GLY A 265 5.25 -4.37 -2.13
CA GLY A 265 3.91 -3.97 -2.55
C GLY A 265 3.92 -2.67 -3.36
N PHE A 266 4.73 -1.69 -2.95
CA PHE A 266 4.89 -0.43 -3.69
C PHE A 266 5.53 -0.66 -5.06
N ILE A 267 6.57 -1.50 -5.14
CA ILE A 267 7.23 -1.87 -6.40
C ILE A 267 6.22 -2.54 -7.35
N ARG A 268 5.50 -3.56 -6.89
CA ARG A 268 4.49 -4.25 -7.71
C ARG A 268 3.39 -3.32 -8.21
N ARG A 269 2.93 -2.42 -7.36
CA ARG A 269 1.93 -1.40 -7.75
C ARG A 269 2.49 -0.44 -8.80
N ALA A 270 3.73 0.01 -8.63
CA ALA A 270 4.41 0.88 -9.59
C ALA A 270 4.57 0.18 -10.95
N LEU A 271 5.01 -1.08 -10.96
CA LEU A 271 5.12 -1.89 -12.17
C LEU A 271 3.76 -2.05 -12.86
N LYS A 272 2.71 -2.38 -12.13
CA LYS A 272 1.35 -2.51 -12.68
C LYS A 272 0.87 -1.19 -13.29
N LYS A 273 1.06 -0.08 -12.58
CA LYS A 273 0.67 1.25 -13.04
C LYS A 273 1.42 1.68 -14.31
N ALA A 274 2.65 1.22 -14.48
CA ALA A 274 3.48 1.53 -15.63
C ALA A 274 3.37 0.53 -16.80
N GLY A 275 2.56 -0.54 -16.67
CA GLY A 275 2.38 -1.55 -17.70
C GLY A 275 3.42 -2.69 -17.68
N TYR A 276 4.22 -2.80 -16.63
CA TYR A 276 5.28 -3.80 -16.47
C TYR A 276 4.96 -4.87 -15.42
N ALA A 277 3.69 -5.21 -15.24
CA ALA A 277 3.25 -6.18 -14.24
C ALA A 277 3.85 -7.60 -14.44
N HIS A 278 4.39 -7.89 -15.62
CA HIS A 278 5.03 -9.17 -15.96
C HIS A 278 6.43 -9.33 -15.33
N ILE A 279 7.05 -8.26 -14.85
CA ILE A 279 8.39 -8.32 -14.23
C ILE A 279 8.29 -8.94 -12.84
N PRO A 280 8.98 -10.08 -12.57
CA PRO A 280 8.96 -10.71 -11.26
C PRO A 280 9.71 -9.88 -10.22
N VAL A 281 9.13 -9.79 -9.01
CA VAL A 281 9.75 -9.15 -7.85
C VAL A 281 10.08 -10.20 -6.81
N ILE A 282 11.37 -10.42 -6.58
CA ILE A 282 11.93 -11.40 -5.66
C ILE A 282 11.99 -10.79 -4.26
N SER A 283 11.33 -11.44 -3.31
CA SER A 283 11.42 -11.11 -1.89
C SER A 283 12.53 -11.91 -1.24
N VAL A 284 13.56 -11.24 -0.74
CA VAL A 284 14.57 -11.87 0.12
C VAL A 284 14.09 -11.80 1.56
N ASN A 285 13.57 -12.90 2.06
CA ASN A 285 13.05 -13.01 3.42
C ASN A 285 13.45 -14.33 4.06
N LEU A 286 13.61 -14.31 5.39
CA LEU A 286 13.94 -15.51 6.20
C LEU A 286 12.70 -16.22 6.73
N SER A 287 11.52 -15.61 6.60
CA SER A 287 10.26 -16.10 7.20
C SER A 287 9.39 -16.89 6.23
N GLY A 288 9.86 -17.17 5.01
CA GLY A 288 9.09 -17.90 4.02
C GLY A 288 7.85 -17.17 3.50
N LEU A 289 7.83 -15.81 3.60
CA LEU A 289 6.71 -14.98 3.19
C LEU A 289 6.33 -15.15 1.71
N GLU A 290 7.33 -15.39 0.86
CA GLU A 290 7.14 -15.63 -0.56
C GLU A 290 8.14 -16.67 -1.07
N ALA A 291 7.65 -17.59 -1.92
CA ALA A 291 8.49 -18.57 -2.58
C ALA A 291 8.76 -18.13 -4.05
N ASN A 292 10.03 -18.09 -4.42
CA ASN A 292 10.48 -17.88 -5.80
C ASN A 292 11.32 -19.10 -6.24
N PRO A 293 10.81 -19.98 -7.12
CA PRO A 293 11.48 -21.22 -7.47
C PRO A 293 12.89 -21.06 -8.05
N GLY A 294 13.14 -19.95 -8.75
CA GLY A 294 14.44 -19.62 -9.34
C GLY A 294 15.43 -18.97 -8.35
N PHE A 295 14.93 -18.47 -7.22
CA PHE A 295 15.76 -17.83 -6.21
C PHE A 295 15.89 -18.69 -4.96
N LYS A 296 17.13 -19.02 -4.59
CA LYS A 296 17.43 -19.79 -3.38
C LYS A 296 18.54 -19.12 -2.61
N LEU A 297 18.27 -18.82 -1.36
CA LEU A 297 19.29 -18.40 -0.41
C LEU A 297 20.11 -19.64 0.01
N THR A 298 21.16 -19.96 -0.77
CA THR A 298 22.04 -21.08 -0.43
C THR A 298 22.93 -20.71 0.74
N PRO A 299 23.45 -21.71 1.53
CA PRO A 299 24.40 -21.43 2.62
C PRO A 299 25.62 -20.61 2.14
N MET A 300 26.12 -20.88 0.95
CA MET A 300 27.25 -20.15 0.36
C MET A 300 26.87 -18.68 0.06
N LEU A 301 25.67 -18.42 -0.50
CA LEU A 301 25.20 -17.05 -0.72
C LEU A 301 24.99 -16.31 0.60
N ALA A 302 24.47 -16.99 1.61
CA ALA A 302 24.28 -16.41 2.94
C ALA A 302 25.64 -16.03 3.58
N ILE A 303 26.64 -16.90 3.49
CA ILE A 303 28.01 -16.62 3.96
C ILE A 303 28.60 -15.44 3.21
N ARG A 304 28.52 -15.40 1.89
CA ARG A 304 29.01 -14.27 1.09
C ARG A 304 28.29 -12.97 1.44
N GLY A 305 26.98 -13.02 1.65
CA GLY A 305 26.20 -11.87 2.11
C GLY A 305 26.62 -11.38 3.49
N LEU A 306 26.93 -12.29 4.41
CA LEU A 306 27.47 -11.95 5.73
C LEU A 306 28.86 -11.29 5.62
N TYR A 307 29.74 -11.84 4.78
CA TYR A 307 31.03 -11.19 4.50
C TYR A 307 30.86 -9.78 3.93
N ALA A 308 29.95 -9.60 2.96
CA ALA A 308 29.67 -8.28 2.41
C ALA A 308 29.18 -7.29 3.48
N ALA A 309 28.34 -7.74 4.41
CA ALA A 309 27.90 -6.91 5.54
C ALA A 309 29.05 -6.55 6.48
N VAL A 310 29.84 -7.55 6.93
CA VAL A 310 30.96 -7.32 7.87
C VAL A 310 32.05 -6.45 7.25
N PHE A 311 32.44 -6.70 6.01
CA PHE A 311 33.47 -5.88 5.32
C PHE A 311 32.97 -4.48 4.95
N GLY A 312 31.65 -4.31 4.78
CA GLY A 312 31.06 -3.00 4.60
C GLY A 312 31.05 -2.15 5.87
N ASP A 313 31.10 -2.79 7.05
CA ASP A 313 31.14 -2.10 8.35
C ASP A 313 32.58 -1.75 8.80
N ILE A 314 33.62 -2.30 8.20
CA ILE A 314 35.04 -2.03 8.48
C ILE A 314 35.55 -0.93 7.58
#